data_aea48562f6736db117ea407388f00800
#
_entry.id   aea48562f6736db117ea407388f00800
#
_cell.length_a   1.000
_cell.length_b   1.000
_cell.length_c   1.000
_cell.angle_alpha   90.00
_cell.angle_beta   90.00
_cell.angle_gamma   90.00
#
_symmetry.space_group_name_H-M   'P 1'
#
loop_
_entity.id
_entity.type
_entity.pdbx_description
1 polymer ?
#
loop_
_entity_poly.entity_id
_entity_poly.type
_entity_poly.pdbx_seq_one_letter_code
_entity_poly.pdbx_strand_id
1 'polypeptide(L)'
;MKHACRVRDYMSMYPATVGPKDSLQRVIELLRRRDIRSVPVLEEGKLIGIVTGRDIRQVAPAYPLFRDEKEIQRYTENLTVTAAMTADPMTIEPDAPLVEAAKILEIYRISSLPVIDANNLVGMLTVADVLRAFVEQNEKIAA
;
A
#
# COMPACT_ATOMS: atom_id res chain seq x y z
N MET A 1 31.73 4.69 9.13
CA MET A 1 30.42 4.55 9.77
C MET A 1 29.34 4.27 8.73
N LYS A 2 28.58 3.24 8.94
CA LYS A 2 27.44 2.98 8.06
C LYS A 2 26.33 3.98 8.40
N HIS A 3 25.89 4.74 7.42
CA HIS A 3 24.71 5.56 7.61
C HIS A 3 23.50 4.63 7.77
N ALA A 4 22.68 4.91 8.77
CA ALA A 4 21.43 4.17 8.95
C ALA A 4 20.56 4.37 7.71
N CYS A 5 19.96 3.29 7.20
CA CYS A 5 19.03 3.38 6.09
C CYS A 5 17.80 4.16 6.50
N ARG A 6 17.34 5.00 5.59
CA ARG A 6 16.11 5.76 5.75
C ARG A 6 15.03 5.20 4.85
N VAL A 7 13.79 5.52 5.16
CA VAL A 7 12.63 5.11 4.37
C VAL A 7 12.82 5.51 2.90
N ARG A 8 13.30 6.74 2.64
CA ARG A 8 13.51 7.24 1.28
C ARG A 8 14.46 6.38 0.43
N ASP A 9 15.38 5.66 1.08
CA ASP A 9 16.36 4.84 0.37
C ASP A 9 15.74 3.59 -0.27
N TYR A 10 14.58 3.16 0.22
CA TYR A 10 13.94 1.92 -0.23
C TYR A 10 12.49 2.07 -0.67
N MET A 11 11.86 3.20 -0.42
CA MET A 11 10.46 3.42 -0.84
C MET A 11 10.31 3.44 -2.36
N SER A 12 9.12 3.08 -2.85
CA SER A 12 8.74 3.31 -4.24
C SER A 12 8.18 4.72 -4.35
N MET A 13 8.67 5.48 -5.32
CA MET A 13 8.21 6.85 -5.59
C MET A 13 7.04 6.84 -6.57
N TYR A 14 6.25 7.91 -6.53
CA TYR A 14 5.11 8.11 -7.45
C TYR A 14 4.14 6.92 -7.46
N PRO A 15 3.59 6.56 -6.28
CA PRO A 15 2.67 5.43 -6.23
C PRO A 15 1.40 5.71 -7.04
N ALA A 16 0.81 4.66 -7.60
CA ALA A 16 -0.51 4.75 -8.19
C ALA A 16 -1.52 5.06 -7.10
N THR A 17 -2.42 6.01 -7.34
CA THR A 17 -3.43 6.45 -6.36
C THR A 17 -4.82 6.39 -6.98
N VAL A 18 -5.83 6.37 -6.11
CA VAL A 18 -7.23 6.47 -6.51
C VAL A 18 -7.93 7.52 -5.66
N GLY A 19 -9.09 7.97 -6.11
CA GLY A 19 -9.96 8.83 -5.32
C GLY A 19 -11.05 8.02 -4.60
N PRO A 20 -11.72 8.61 -3.59
CA PRO A 20 -12.73 7.90 -2.81
C PRO A 20 -13.97 7.50 -3.62
N LYS A 21 -14.25 8.22 -4.70
CA LYS A 21 -15.40 7.94 -5.58
C LYS A 21 -15.09 7.01 -6.74
N ASP A 22 -13.81 6.65 -6.92
CA ASP A 22 -13.43 5.68 -7.95
C ASP A 22 -14.05 4.32 -7.62
N SER A 23 -14.26 3.50 -8.66
CA SER A 23 -14.78 2.17 -8.47
C SER A 23 -13.74 1.24 -7.87
N LEU A 24 -14.21 0.28 -7.09
CA LEU A 24 -13.33 -0.75 -6.51
C LEU A 24 -12.67 -1.57 -7.63
N GLN A 25 -13.33 -1.72 -8.77
CA GLN A 25 -12.78 -2.41 -9.93
C GLN A 25 -11.48 -1.76 -10.41
N ARG A 26 -11.40 -0.43 -10.36
CA ARG A 26 -10.17 0.29 -10.73
C ARG A 26 -8.99 -0.11 -9.82
N VAL A 27 -9.24 -0.25 -8.52
CA VAL A 27 -8.20 -0.71 -7.57
C VAL A 27 -7.76 -2.12 -7.93
N ILE A 28 -8.71 -3.02 -8.18
CA ILE A 28 -8.42 -4.41 -8.54
C ILE A 28 -7.52 -4.47 -9.78
N GLU A 29 -7.83 -3.66 -10.79
CA GLU A 29 -7.02 -3.59 -12.01
C GLU A 29 -5.61 -3.06 -11.75
N LEU A 30 -5.48 -2.03 -10.90
CA LEU A 30 -4.16 -1.49 -10.54
C LEU A 30 -3.31 -2.51 -9.79
N LEU A 31 -3.90 -3.23 -8.83
CA LEU A 31 -3.20 -4.26 -8.08
C LEU A 31 -2.69 -5.36 -9.00
N ARG A 32 -3.50 -5.74 -9.98
CA ARG A 32 -3.16 -6.80 -10.93
C ARG A 32 -2.10 -6.36 -11.94
N ARG A 33 -2.28 -5.19 -12.57
CA ARG A 33 -1.41 -4.70 -13.64
C ARG A 33 -0.04 -4.27 -13.15
N ARG A 34 0.03 -3.68 -11.96
CA ARG A 34 1.26 -3.12 -11.41
C ARG A 34 1.96 -4.04 -10.42
N ASP A 35 1.39 -5.21 -10.16
CA ASP A 35 1.92 -6.16 -9.18
C ASP A 35 2.18 -5.48 -7.83
N ILE A 36 1.23 -4.66 -7.40
CA ILE A 36 1.26 -3.97 -6.11
C ILE A 36 0.20 -4.56 -5.20
N ARG A 37 0.34 -4.36 -3.88
CA ARG A 37 -0.55 -4.98 -2.90
C ARG A 37 -1.45 -3.99 -2.19
N SER A 38 -1.23 -2.71 -2.39
CA SER A 38 -2.01 -1.64 -1.79
C SER A 38 -2.01 -0.41 -2.68
N VAL A 39 -3.10 0.37 -2.56
CA VAL A 39 -3.27 1.62 -3.31
C VAL A 39 -3.71 2.70 -2.33
N PRO A 40 -2.96 3.79 -2.22
CA PRO A 40 -3.38 4.93 -1.40
C PRO A 40 -4.55 5.67 -2.04
N VAL A 41 -5.44 6.19 -1.17
CA VAL A 41 -6.61 6.94 -1.58
C VAL A 41 -6.38 8.41 -1.25
N LEU A 42 -6.45 9.26 -2.27
CA LEU A 42 -6.28 10.70 -2.13
C LEU A 42 -7.58 11.42 -2.42
N GLU A 43 -7.88 12.44 -1.62
CA GLU A 43 -8.95 13.38 -1.87
C GLU A 43 -8.38 14.79 -1.80
N GLU A 44 -8.55 15.54 -2.88
CA GLU A 44 -7.98 16.90 -3.00
C GLU A 44 -6.48 16.95 -2.66
N GLY A 45 -5.75 15.93 -3.12
CA GLY A 45 -4.32 15.82 -2.91
C GLY A 45 -3.88 15.29 -1.54
N LYS A 46 -4.82 15.01 -0.66
CA LYS A 46 -4.52 14.52 0.70
C LYS A 46 -4.84 13.04 0.85
N LEU A 47 -3.96 12.35 1.56
CA LEU A 47 -4.17 10.93 1.87
C LEU A 47 -5.32 10.79 2.87
N ILE A 48 -6.36 10.05 2.48
CA ILE A 48 -7.52 9.78 3.35
C ILE A 48 -7.67 8.30 3.68
N GLY A 49 -7.03 7.42 2.94
CA GLY A 49 -7.19 6.00 3.16
C GLY A 49 -6.19 5.17 2.36
N ILE A 50 -6.31 3.87 2.53
CA ILE A 50 -5.55 2.88 1.78
C ILE A 50 -6.46 1.68 1.49
N VAL A 51 -6.31 1.08 0.32
CA VAL A 51 -7.02 -0.15 -0.06
C VAL A 51 -6.00 -1.25 -0.33
N THR A 52 -6.18 -2.37 0.33
CA THR A 52 -5.35 -3.57 0.14
C THR A 52 -6.19 -4.70 -0.44
N GLY A 53 -5.53 -5.77 -0.90
CA GLY A 53 -6.24 -6.98 -1.30
C GLY A 53 -7.11 -7.56 -0.20
N ARG A 54 -6.67 -7.42 1.06
CA ARG A 54 -7.45 -7.86 2.22
C ARG A 54 -8.74 -7.06 2.38
N ASP A 55 -8.67 -5.72 2.20
CA ASP A 55 -9.84 -4.86 2.25
C ASP A 55 -10.86 -5.25 1.17
N ILE A 56 -10.38 -5.56 -0.02
CA ILE A 56 -11.24 -6.01 -1.13
C ILE A 56 -11.93 -7.31 -0.77
N ARG A 57 -11.22 -8.28 -0.22
CA ARG A 57 -11.79 -9.57 0.18
C ARG A 57 -12.84 -9.43 1.28
N GLN A 58 -12.77 -8.40 2.11
CA GLN A 58 -13.76 -8.15 3.16
C GLN A 58 -15.10 -7.65 2.60
N VAL A 59 -15.08 -6.84 1.53
CA VAL A 59 -16.29 -6.30 0.93
C VAL A 59 -16.78 -7.13 -0.25
N ALA A 60 -15.91 -7.94 -0.84
CA ALA A 60 -16.26 -8.87 -1.90
C ALA A 60 -15.82 -10.30 -1.48
N PRO A 61 -16.33 -10.83 -0.34
CA PRO A 61 -15.87 -12.12 0.18
C PRO A 61 -16.42 -13.29 -0.62
N ALA A 62 -17.32 -13.00 -1.52
CA ALA A 62 -18.21 -13.96 -2.13
C ALA A 62 -17.69 -14.50 -3.45
N TYR A 63 -16.36 -14.65 -3.57
CA TYR A 63 -15.79 -15.33 -4.74
C TYR A 63 -16.51 -16.66 -5.02
N PRO A 64 -16.84 -17.49 -4.02
CA PRO A 64 -17.61 -18.72 -4.27
C PRO A 64 -19.08 -18.49 -4.61
N LEU A 65 -19.65 -17.32 -4.30
CA LEU A 65 -21.04 -16.98 -4.60
C LEU A 65 -21.23 -16.40 -5.99
N PHE A 66 -20.14 -15.88 -6.59
CA PHE A 66 -20.17 -15.40 -7.96
C PHE A 66 -19.77 -16.53 -8.92
N ARG A 67 -20.58 -16.78 -9.91
CA ARG A 67 -20.40 -17.89 -10.85
C ARG A 67 -19.31 -17.64 -11.88
N ASP A 68 -18.99 -16.37 -12.17
CA ASP A 68 -17.98 -16.01 -13.16
C ASP A 68 -17.36 -14.64 -12.88
N GLU A 69 -16.29 -14.34 -13.63
CA GLU A 69 -15.58 -13.07 -13.50
C GLU A 69 -16.43 -11.85 -13.87
N LYS A 70 -17.42 -12.01 -14.75
CA LYS A 70 -18.30 -10.92 -15.14
C LYS A 70 -19.23 -10.49 -14.01
N GLU A 71 -19.70 -11.44 -13.20
CA GLU A 71 -20.52 -11.14 -12.02
C GLU A 71 -19.69 -10.40 -10.97
N ILE A 72 -18.46 -10.84 -10.74
CA ILE A 72 -17.52 -10.19 -9.82
C ILE A 72 -17.25 -8.76 -10.30
N GLN A 73 -16.98 -8.59 -11.60
CA GLN A 73 -16.71 -7.29 -12.18
C GLN A 73 -17.89 -6.34 -12.02
N ARG A 74 -19.10 -6.80 -12.31
CA ARG A 74 -20.32 -5.97 -12.15
C ARG A 74 -20.51 -5.55 -10.69
N TYR A 75 -20.29 -6.45 -9.75
CA TYR A 75 -20.39 -6.15 -8.34
C TYR A 75 -19.37 -5.09 -7.91
N THR A 76 -18.11 -5.26 -8.31
CA THR A 76 -17.02 -4.37 -7.92
C THR A 76 -17.06 -3.02 -8.66
N GLU A 77 -17.64 -2.96 -9.84
CA GLU A 77 -17.89 -1.71 -10.55
C GLU A 77 -18.89 -0.80 -9.82
N ASN A 78 -19.82 -1.41 -9.09
CA ASN A 78 -20.85 -0.68 -8.34
C ASN A 78 -20.42 -0.29 -6.93
N LEU A 79 -19.27 -0.78 -6.47
CA LEU A 79 -18.70 -0.39 -5.19
C LEU A 79 -17.67 0.73 -5.38
N THR A 80 -17.73 1.72 -4.50
CA THR A 80 -16.69 2.77 -4.48
C THR A 80 -15.53 2.37 -3.59
N VAL A 81 -14.40 3.00 -3.82
CA VAL A 81 -13.19 2.84 -3.00
C VAL A 81 -13.49 3.10 -1.52
N THR A 82 -14.33 4.09 -1.22
CA THR A 82 -14.72 4.42 0.16
C THR A 82 -15.32 3.23 0.90
N ALA A 83 -16.05 2.36 0.21
CA ALA A 83 -16.68 1.19 0.83
C ALA A 83 -15.67 0.16 1.33
N ALA A 84 -14.48 0.13 0.76
CA ALA A 84 -13.46 -0.87 1.08
C ALA A 84 -12.26 -0.29 1.84
N MET A 85 -11.94 0.97 1.66
CA MET A 85 -10.71 1.56 2.19
C MET A 85 -10.64 1.51 3.71
N THR A 86 -9.42 1.40 4.22
CA THR A 86 -9.11 1.67 5.61
C THR A 86 -8.80 3.16 5.71
N ALA A 87 -9.59 3.89 6.50
CA ALA A 87 -9.42 5.32 6.69
C ALA A 87 -8.26 5.62 7.63
N ASP A 88 -7.67 6.81 7.49
CA ASP A 88 -6.59 7.29 8.35
C ASP A 88 -5.47 6.26 8.53
N PRO A 89 -4.83 5.81 7.44
CA PRO A 89 -3.79 4.80 7.55
C PRO A 89 -2.57 5.34 8.31
N MET A 90 -1.83 4.44 8.93
CA MET A 90 -0.54 4.80 9.49
C MET A 90 0.41 5.23 8.37
N THR A 91 1.17 6.27 8.62
CA THR A 91 2.11 6.86 7.66
C THR A 91 3.49 6.96 8.27
N ILE A 92 4.47 7.25 7.43
CA ILE A 92 5.85 7.47 7.88
C ILE A 92 6.47 8.58 7.04
N GLU A 93 7.45 9.26 7.61
CA GLU A 93 8.19 10.29 6.90
C GLU A 93 9.36 9.69 6.11
N PRO A 94 9.76 10.30 4.98
CA PRO A 94 10.84 9.76 4.16
C PRO A 94 12.20 9.75 4.85
N ASP A 95 12.43 10.67 5.77
CA ASP A 95 13.69 10.74 6.53
C ASP A 95 13.72 9.91 7.79
N ALA A 96 12.62 9.24 8.12
CA ALA A 96 12.58 8.33 9.25
C ALA A 96 13.55 7.16 9.04
N PRO A 97 14.17 6.66 10.12
CA PRO A 97 14.98 5.45 10.05
C PRO A 97 14.14 4.27 9.54
N LEU A 98 14.71 3.48 8.65
CA LEU A 98 14.00 2.32 8.10
C LEU A 98 13.58 1.34 9.19
N VAL A 99 14.38 1.25 10.27
CA VAL A 99 14.05 0.39 11.41
C VAL A 99 12.74 0.79 12.09
N GLU A 100 12.42 2.08 12.14
CA GLU A 100 11.13 2.53 12.68
C GLU A 100 9.96 2.04 11.83
N ALA A 101 10.09 2.14 10.51
CA ALA A 101 9.09 1.63 9.59
C ALA A 101 8.92 0.11 9.75
N ALA A 102 10.03 -0.62 9.86
CA ALA A 102 10.01 -2.06 10.06
C ALA A 102 9.26 -2.45 11.35
N LYS A 103 9.48 -1.70 12.43
CA LYS A 103 8.77 -1.93 13.71
C LYS A 103 7.27 -1.71 13.57
N ILE A 104 6.87 -0.65 12.87
CA ILE A 104 5.45 -0.36 12.65
C ILE A 104 4.79 -1.49 11.85
N LEU A 105 5.41 -1.90 10.74
CA LEU A 105 4.90 -2.99 9.91
C LEU A 105 4.75 -4.29 10.72
N GLU A 106 5.72 -4.60 11.56
CA GLU A 106 5.70 -5.80 12.39
C GLU A 106 4.64 -5.72 13.50
N ILE A 107 4.65 -4.64 14.28
CA ILE A 107 3.77 -4.50 15.45
C ILE A 107 2.30 -4.46 15.04
N TYR A 108 1.98 -3.69 14.01
CA TYR A 108 0.59 -3.52 13.56
C TYR A 108 0.18 -4.54 12.50
N ARG A 109 1.11 -5.41 12.08
CA ARG A 109 0.86 -6.48 11.10
C ARG A 109 0.25 -5.94 9.80
N ILE A 110 0.80 -4.84 9.33
CA ILE A 110 0.43 -4.24 8.04
C ILE A 110 1.53 -4.47 7.02
N SER A 111 1.16 -4.49 5.74
CA SER A 111 2.10 -4.83 4.67
C SER A 111 2.75 -3.62 4.02
N SER A 112 2.21 -2.43 4.24
CA SER A 112 2.70 -1.21 3.59
C SER A 112 2.39 0.03 4.42
N LEU A 113 3.22 1.06 4.21
CA LEU A 113 3.08 2.39 4.82
C LEU A 113 3.15 3.44 3.72
N PRO A 114 2.13 4.31 3.61
CA PRO A 114 2.26 5.52 2.82
C PRO A 114 3.35 6.42 3.41
N VAL A 115 4.17 6.99 2.55
CA VAL A 115 5.24 7.90 2.95
C VAL A 115 4.79 9.33 2.67
N ILE A 116 4.73 10.13 3.72
CA ILE A 116 4.21 11.51 3.68
C ILE A 116 5.31 12.49 4.02
N ASP A 117 5.46 13.51 3.19
CA ASP A 117 6.38 14.61 3.42
C ASP A 117 5.62 15.92 3.25
N ALA A 118 5.62 16.77 4.30
CA ALA A 118 4.90 18.06 4.31
C ALA A 118 3.44 17.91 3.83
N ASN A 119 2.71 16.91 4.36
CA ASN A 119 1.33 16.57 4.05
C ASN A 119 1.09 16.00 2.63
N ASN A 120 2.16 15.74 1.86
CA ASN A 120 2.05 15.17 0.53
C ASN A 120 2.49 13.72 0.51
N LEU A 121 1.77 12.90 -0.23
CA LEU A 121 2.17 11.51 -0.47
C LEU A 121 3.35 11.51 -1.43
N VAL A 122 4.50 11.02 -0.98
CA VAL A 122 5.72 10.97 -1.80
C VAL A 122 6.14 9.56 -2.17
N GLY A 123 5.61 8.56 -1.51
CA GLY A 123 5.97 7.18 -1.82
C GLY A 123 5.18 6.15 -1.03
N MET A 124 5.52 4.90 -1.25
CA MET A 124 5.02 3.76 -0.49
C MET A 124 6.20 2.90 -0.04
N LEU A 125 6.15 2.45 1.20
CA LEU A 125 7.12 1.49 1.73
C LEU A 125 6.40 0.19 2.08
N THR A 126 6.94 -0.93 1.64
CA THR A 126 6.36 -2.25 1.85
C THR A 126 7.27 -3.15 2.67
N VAL A 127 6.71 -4.25 3.18
CA VAL A 127 7.51 -5.31 3.83
C VAL A 127 8.58 -5.83 2.88
N ALA A 128 8.27 -5.96 1.58
CA ALA A 128 9.25 -6.40 0.59
C ALA A 128 10.44 -5.44 0.49
N ASP A 129 10.20 -4.13 0.60
CA ASP A 129 11.28 -3.13 0.60
C ASP A 129 12.20 -3.29 1.81
N VAL A 130 11.62 -3.55 2.98
CA VAL A 130 12.37 -3.78 4.22
C VAL A 130 13.20 -5.06 4.11
N LEU A 131 12.62 -6.13 3.56
CA LEU A 131 13.35 -7.38 3.33
C LEU A 131 14.50 -7.19 2.35
N ARG A 132 14.28 -6.42 1.28
CA ARG A 132 15.35 -6.10 0.33
C ARG A 132 16.49 -5.36 1.02
N ALA A 133 16.16 -4.40 1.87
CA ALA A 133 17.18 -3.68 2.65
C ALA A 133 17.97 -4.62 3.56
N PHE A 134 17.27 -5.52 4.23
CA PHE A 134 17.90 -6.52 5.09
C PHE A 134 18.87 -7.40 4.29
N VAL A 135 18.46 -7.90 3.15
CA VAL A 135 19.29 -8.75 2.29
C VAL A 135 20.53 -7.97 1.83
N GLU A 136 20.34 -6.76 1.28
CA GLU A 136 21.45 -5.95 0.77
C GLU A 136 22.47 -5.62 1.87
N GLN A 137 22.00 -5.25 3.06
CA GLN A 137 22.89 -4.90 4.16
C GLN A 137 23.71 -6.11 4.65
N ASN A 138 23.12 -7.30 4.66
CA ASN A 138 23.76 -8.50 5.15
C ASN A 138 24.66 -9.15 4.10
N GLU A 139 24.35 -9.06 2.84
CA GLU A 139 25.24 -9.52 1.77
C GLU A 139 26.53 -8.71 1.72
N LYS A 140 26.46 -7.39 1.93
CA LYS A 140 27.64 -6.53 2.01
C LYS A 140 28.57 -6.91 3.16
N ILE A 141 28.00 -7.38 4.27
CA ILE A 141 28.77 -7.83 5.44
C ILE A 141 29.40 -9.19 5.17
N ALA A 142 28.73 -10.07 4.43
CA ALA A 142 29.20 -11.42 4.12
C ALA A 142 30.25 -11.44 3.01
N ALA A 143 30.34 -10.39 2.19
CA ALA A 143 31.39 -10.26 1.16
C ALA A 143 32.70 -9.69 1.76
#